data_358eefb1525fd5f00432ae9f626ab1bf
#
_entry.id   358eefb1525fd5f00432ae9f626ab1bf
#
_cell.length_a   1.000
_cell.length_b   1.000
_cell.length_c   1.000
_cell.angle_alpha   90.00
_cell.angle_beta   90.00
_cell.angle_gamma   90.00
#
_symmetry.space_group_name_H-M   'P 1'
#
loop_
_entity.id
_entity.type
_entity.pdbx_description
1 polymer ?
#
loop_
_entity_poly.entity_id
_entity_poly.type
_entity_poly.pdbx_seq_one_letter_code
_entity_poly.pdbx_strand_id
1 'polypeptide(L)'
;MIKDKIIDNIKTIIFALIIALIIRTFLFQPFYIPSASMEPNLLIGDRLFVTKYSYGYSKHSFPFSIPLIKEKIFKSMPKRGDVIVFKTPYDNRTDYIKRLIGLPGDKIQIINGDLFINNVQIIKTKIKKNFKISCGNEILDVDVVKEKMPNGVEYIAAYKKEGSIMNTSQYVVPENHIDLR
;
A
#
# COMPACT_ATOMS: atom_id res chain seq x y z
N MET A 1 -26.90 -36.13 -26.49
CA MET A 1 -27.29 -35.89 -25.08
C MET A 1 -26.12 -35.76 -24.11
N ILE A 2 -25.20 -36.75 -23.95
CA ILE A 2 -24.03 -36.60 -23.03
C ILE A 2 -22.99 -35.63 -23.60
N LYS A 3 -22.64 -35.73 -24.88
CA LYS A 3 -21.70 -34.82 -25.55
C LYS A 3 -22.15 -33.35 -25.51
N ASP A 4 -23.41 -33.09 -25.69
CA ASP A 4 -23.94 -31.73 -25.70
C ASP A 4 -23.82 -31.09 -24.30
N LYS A 5 -24.15 -31.86 -23.24
CA LYS A 5 -23.95 -31.41 -21.85
C LYS A 5 -22.48 -31.12 -21.52
N ILE A 6 -21.57 -31.95 -22.00
CA ILE A 6 -20.12 -31.75 -21.81
C ILE A 6 -19.68 -30.45 -22.50
N ILE A 7 -20.10 -30.21 -23.74
CA ILE A 7 -19.78 -29.03 -24.51
C ILE A 7 -20.32 -27.78 -23.81
N ASP A 8 -21.55 -27.81 -23.31
CA ASP A 8 -22.16 -26.66 -22.62
C ASP A 8 -21.46 -26.37 -21.28
N ASN A 9 -21.08 -27.42 -20.54
CA ASN A 9 -20.28 -27.23 -19.32
C ASN A 9 -18.92 -26.61 -19.63
N ILE A 10 -18.24 -27.07 -20.68
CA ILE A 10 -16.95 -26.49 -21.11
C ILE A 10 -17.10 -25.02 -21.51
N LYS A 11 -18.13 -24.65 -22.29
CA LYS A 11 -18.43 -23.27 -22.65
C LYS A 11 -18.64 -22.42 -21.39
N THR A 12 -19.43 -22.92 -20.44
CA THR A 12 -19.70 -22.20 -19.17
C THR A 12 -18.42 -21.95 -18.37
N ILE A 13 -17.53 -22.94 -18.27
CA ILE A 13 -16.24 -22.82 -17.60
C ILE A 13 -15.37 -21.80 -18.31
N ILE A 14 -15.26 -21.87 -19.63
CA ILE A 14 -14.47 -20.90 -20.41
C ILE A 14 -14.99 -19.48 -20.21
N PHE A 15 -16.32 -19.29 -20.26
CA PHE A 15 -16.93 -17.98 -20.07
C PHE A 15 -16.69 -17.44 -18.65
N ALA A 16 -16.82 -18.29 -17.64
CA ALA A 16 -16.50 -17.92 -16.25
C ALA A 16 -15.03 -17.51 -16.07
N LEU A 17 -14.09 -18.23 -16.69
CA LEU A 17 -12.67 -17.91 -16.67
C LEU A 17 -12.38 -16.58 -17.37
N ILE A 18 -13.01 -16.29 -18.50
CA ILE A 18 -12.87 -15.02 -19.20
C ILE A 18 -13.36 -13.87 -18.31
N ILE A 19 -14.53 -13.99 -17.69
CA ILE A 19 -15.08 -12.98 -16.78
C ILE A 19 -14.13 -12.78 -15.59
N ALA A 20 -13.67 -13.85 -14.98
CA ALA A 20 -12.73 -13.76 -13.85
C ALA A 20 -11.42 -13.08 -14.24
N LEU A 21 -10.91 -13.35 -15.45
CA LEU A 21 -9.73 -12.71 -16.00
C LEU A 21 -9.94 -11.20 -16.19
N ILE A 22 -11.08 -10.80 -16.75
CA ILE A 22 -11.45 -9.40 -16.95
C ILE A 22 -11.52 -8.68 -15.60
N ILE A 23 -12.23 -9.23 -14.62
CA ILE A 23 -12.35 -8.65 -13.27
C ILE A 23 -10.97 -8.49 -12.64
N ARG A 24 -10.14 -9.54 -12.65
CA ARG A 24 -8.79 -9.53 -12.09
C ARG A 24 -7.86 -8.54 -12.81
N THR A 25 -8.03 -8.34 -14.10
CA THR A 25 -7.18 -7.46 -14.89
C THR A 25 -7.54 -5.99 -14.69
N PHE A 26 -8.82 -5.66 -14.68
CA PHE A 26 -9.28 -4.28 -14.74
C PHE A 26 -9.85 -3.75 -13.43
N LEU A 27 -10.39 -4.60 -12.56
CA LEU A 27 -11.09 -4.11 -11.37
C LEU A 27 -10.30 -4.36 -10.08
N PHE A 28 -10.15 -5.62 -9.68
CA PHE A 28 -9.63 -5.96 -8.35
C PHE A 28 -8.56 -7.03 -8.43
N GLN A 29 -7.58 -6.89 -7.57
CA GLN A 29 -6.56 -7.93 -7.38
C GLN A 29 -6.52 -8.32 -5.89
N PRO A 30 -6.65 -9.64 -5.57
CA PRO A 30 -6.46 -10.09 -4.21
C PRO A 30 -4.98 -10.01 -3.83
N PHE A 31 -4.72 -9.53 -2.61
CA PHE A 31 -3.42 -9.48 -1.99
C PHE A 31 -3.44 -10.14 -0.62
N TYR A 32 -2.31 -10.67 -0.23
CA TYR A 32 -2.03 -11.22 1.08
C TYR A 32 -0.97 -10.37 1.76
N ILE A 33 -1.13 -10.10 3.06
CA ILE A 33 -0.20 -9.28 3.85
C ILE A 33 0.87 -10.17 4.47
N PRO A 34 2.12 -10.10 4.01
CA PRO A 34 3.18 -10.95 4.50
C PRO A 34 3.99 -10.33 5.66
N SER A 35 3.82 -9.04 5.95
CA SER A 35 4.67 -8.30 6.90
C SER A 35 3.90 -7.35 7.78
N ALA A 36 4.46 -7.10 8.99
CA ALA A 36 3.89 -6.20 10.00
C ALA A 36 4.03 -4.70 9.70
N SER A 37 4.59 -4.32 8.54
CA SER A 37 4.94 -2.91 8.28
C SER A 37 3.74 -1.96 8.21
N MET A 38 2.52 -2.48 8.14
CA MET A 38 1.27 -1.71 8.17
C MET A 38 0.44 -1.95 9.44
N GLU A 39 0.97 -2.70 10.41
CA GLU A 39 0.31 -2.87 11.69
C GLU A 39 0.23 -1.53 12.47
N PRO A 40 -0.85 -1.31 13.22
CA PRO A 40 -1.97 -2.22 13.47
C PRO A 40 -3.13 -2.10 12.46
N ASN A 41 -2.99 -1.33 11.38
CA ASN A 41 -4.08 -1.15 10.41
C ASN A 41 -4.34 -2.39 9.53
N LEU A 42 -3.27 -3.10 9.17
CA LEU A 42 -3.31 -4.34 8.42
C LEU A 42 -2.45 -5.37 9.14
N LEU A 43 -3.00 -6.52 9.45
CA LEU A 43 -2.31 -7.57 10.18
C LEU A 43 -1.64 -8.56 9.22
N ILE A 44 -0.57 -9.20 9.69
CA ILE A 44 0.02 -10.33 8.95
C ILE A 44 -1.06 -11.42 8.78
N GLY A 45 -1.21 -11.91 7.56
CA GLY A 45 -2.24 -12.90 7.22
C GLY A 45 -3.51 -12.35 6.62
N ASP A 46 -3.73 -11.03 6.72
CA ASP A 46 -4.90 -10.41 6.11
C ASP A 46 -4.93 -10.60 4.60
N ARG A 47 -6.14 -10.76 4.08
CA ARG A 47 -6.42 -10.80 2.65
C ARG A 47 -7.28 -9.60 2.29
N LEU A 48 -6.84 -8.85 1.30
CA LEU A 48 -7.52 -7.64 0.85
C LEU A 48 -7.63 -7.59 -0.67
N PHE A 49 -8.52 -6.76 -1.16
CA PHE A 49 -8.65 -6.47 -2.58
C PHE A 49 -8.10 -5.07 -2.87
N VAL A 50 -7.20 -5.00 -3.83
CA VAL A 50 -6.65 -3.74 -4.33
C VAL A 50 -7.36 -3.35 -5.60
N THR A 51 -7.87 -2.12 -5.65
CA THR A 51 -8.48 -1.54 -6.84
C THR A 51 -7.39 -1.11 -7.83
N LYS A 52 -7.51 -1.52 -9.09
CA LYS A 52 -6.53 -1.17 -10.12
C LYS A 52 -6.84 0.14 -10.85
N TYR A 53 -8.10 0.53 -10.87
CA TYR A 53 -8.57 1.72 -11.56
C TYR A 53 -8.28 3.02 -10.81
N SER A 54 -7.97 2.97 -9.51
CA SER A 54 -7.84 4.17 -8.66
C SER A 54 -6.76 5.15 -9.13
N TYR A 55 -5.63 4.63 -9.62
CA TYR A 55 -4.49 5.46 -10.04
C TYR A 55 -4.06 5.22 -11.49
N GLY A 56 -4.93 4.57 -12.27
CA GLY A 56 -4.69 4.21 -13.66
C GLY A 56 -3.94 2.90 -13.84
N TYR A 57 -3.85 2.49 -15.10
CA TYR A 57 -3.30 1.20 -15.48
C TYR A 57 -1.85 1.31 -15.95
N SER A 58 -1.04 0.36 -15.54
CA SER A 58 0.35 0.19 -16.00
C SER A 58 0.57 -1.24 -16.50
N LYS A 59 1.76 -1.55 -17.00
CA LYS A 59 2.13 -2.92 -17.37
C LYS A 59 1.87 -3.94 -16.23
N HIS A 60 2.00 -3.52 -14.97
CA HIS A 60 1.76 -4.36 -13.79
C HIS A 60 0.28 -4.61 -13.48
N SER A 61 -0.63 -3.89 -14.14
CA SER A 61 -2.07 -4.15 -14.03
C SER A 61 -2.50 -5.42 -14.76
N PHE A 62 -1.71 -5.88 -15.73
CA PHE A 62 -1.99 -7.08 -16.52
C PHE A 62 -1.39 -8.34 -15.88
N PRO A 63 -2.01 -9.51 -16.10
CA PRO A 63 -1.43 -10.78 -15.71
C PRO A 63 -0.01 -10.93 -16.27
N PHE A 64 0.90 -11.46 -15.46
CA PHE A 64 2.32 -11.66 -15.81
C PHE A 64 3.08 -10.38 -16.18
N SER A 65 2.54 -9.19 -15.88
CA SER A 65 3.17 -7.90 -16.21
C SER A 65 3.53 -7.76 -17.68
N ILE A 66 2.67 -8.24 -18.58
CA ILE A 66 2.89 -8.19 -20.02
C ILE A 66 3.01 -6.71 -20.44
N PRO A 67 4.04 -6.32 -21.22
CA PRO A 67 4.30 -4.93 -21.59
C PRO A 67 3.39 -4.45 -22.73
N LEU A 68 2.07 -4.62 -22.55
CA LEU A 68 1.07 -4.11 -23.50
C LEU A 68 0.97 -2.58 -23.49
N ILE A 69 1.38 -1.96 -22.37
CA ILE A 69 1.31 -0.52 -22.17
C ILE A 69 2.72 -0.03 -21.81
N LYS A 70 3.26 0.89 -22.59
CA LYS A 70 4.57 1.53 -22.33
C LYS A 70 4.46 2.57 -21.22
N GLU A 71 3.38 3.33 -21.19
CA GLU A 71 3.13 4.37 -20.20
C GLU A 71 1.84 4.08 -19.41
N LYS A 72 1.73 4.69 -18.23
CA LYS A 72 0.54 4.59 -17.39
C LYS A 72 -0.64 5.31 -18.06
N ILE A 73 -1.78 4.60 -18.23
CA ILE A 73 -3.02 5.12 -18.81
C ILE A 73 -3.96 5.58 -17.69
N PHE A 74 -4.73 6.65 -17.92
CA PHE A 74 -5.64 7.24 -16.93
C PHE A 74 -4.94 7.58 -15.61
N LYS A 75 -3.80 8.26 -15.72
CA LYS A 75 -2.99 8.66 -14.56
C LYS A 75 -3.82 9.51 -13.60
N SER A 76 -3.94 9.07 -12.35
CA SER A 76 -4.43 9.86 -11.24
C SER A 76 -3.36 9.88 -10.15
N MET A 77 -3.13 11.05 -9.57
CA MET A 77 -2.19 11.17 -8.45
C MET A 77 -2.85 10.68 -7.17
N PRO A 78 -2.18 9.82 -6.41
CA PRO A 78 -2.66 9.41 -5.10
C PRO A 78 -2.65 10.60 -4.14
N LYS A 79 -3.54 10.57 -3.16
CA LYS A 79 -3.66 11.61 -2.14
C LYS A 79 -2.86 11.23 -0.90
N ARG A 80 -2.38 12.24 -0.18
CA ARG A 80 -1.73 12.03 1.11
C ARG A 80 -2.66 11.27 2.07
N GLY A 81 -2.15 10.19 2.64
CA GLY A 81 -2.91 9.29 3.51
C GLY A 81 -3.40 8.02 2.83
N ASP A 82 -3.43 7.97 1.50
CA ASP A 82 -3.81 6.76 0.77
C ASP A 82 -2.87 5.59 1.09
N VAL A 83 -3.45 4.40 1.18
CA VAL A 83 -2.68 3.15 1.25
C VAL A 83 -2.55 2.61 -0.16
N ILE A 84 -1.32 2.49 -0.62
CA ILE A 84 -1.03 2.08 -1.99
C ILE A 84 -0.20 0.79 -2.04
N VAL A 85 -0.46 -0.01 -3.08
CA VAL A 85 0.36 -1.17 -3.43
C VAL A 85 1.17 -0.83 -4.67
N PHE A 86 2.44 -1.09 -4.62
CA PHE A 86 3.37 -0.79 -5.72
C PHE A 86 4.46 -1.85 -5.83
N LYS A 87 5.04 -1.98 -7.02
CA LYS A 87 6.24 -2.79 -7.22
C LYS A 87 7.46 -2.03 -6.73
N THR A 88 8.31 -2.69 -5.92
CA THR A 88 9.55 -2.06 -5.47
C THR A 88 10.43 -1.69 -6.67
N PRO A 89 11.00 -0.47 -6.70
CA PRO A 89 11.90 -0.06 -7.77
C PRO A 89 13.17 -0.92 -7.88
N TYR A 90 13.54 -1.60 -6.78
CA TYR A 90 14.76 -2.41 -6.72
C TYR A 90 14.71 -3.62 -7.66
N ASP A 91 13.62 -4.37 -7.67
CA ASP A 91 13.48 -5.61 -8.44
C ASP A 91 12.31 -5.60 -9.43
N ASN A 92 11.42 -4.62 -9.35
CA ASN A 92 10.18 -4.50 -10.13
C ASN A 92 9.27 -5.75 -10.05
N ARG A 93 9.42 -6.55 -9.01
CA ARG A 93 8.69 -7.82 -8.81
C ARG A 93 7.96 -7.86 -7.48
N THR A 94 8.64 -7.48 -6.40
CA THR A 94 8.09 -7.53 -5.04
C THR A 94 7.02 -6.46 -4.85
N ASP A 95 5.85 -6.87 -4.36
CA ASP A 95 4.77 -5.95 -4.01
C ASP A 95 4.97 -5.41 -2.60
N TYR A 96 4.93 -4.10 -2.46
CA TYR A 96 4.91 -3.41 -1.18
C TYR A 96 3.57 -2.71 -0.99
N ILE A 97 3.11 -2.69 0.26
CA ILE A 97 1.97 -1.91 0.68
C ILE A 97 2.44 -0.88 1.70
N LYS A 98 2.18 0.39 1.45
CA LYS A 98 2.61 1.52 2.28
C LYS A 98 1.59 2.65 2.25
N ARG A 99 1.63 3.50 3.28
CA ARG A 99 0.84 4.73 3.33
C ARG A 99 1.63 5.88 2.72
N LEU A 100 0.94 6.65 1.88
CA LEU A 100 1.50 7.82 1.24
C LEU A 100 1.58 8.99 2.25
N ILE A 101 2.78 9.45 2.52
CA ILE A 101 3.06 10.54 3.44
C ILE A 101 3.43 11.81 2.69
N GLY A 102 4.38 11.74 1.77
CA GLY A 102 4.91 12.89 1.04
C GLY A 102 4.51 12.90 -0.42
N LEU A 103 4.09 14.04 -0.90
CA LEU A 103 3.82 14.35 -2.31
C LEU A 103 5.04 15.06 -2.93
N PRO A 104 5.17 15.11 -4.27
CA PRO A 104 6.24 15.85 -4.93
C PRO A 104 6.37 17.28 -4.38
N GLY A 105 7.59 17.69 -4.08
CA GLY A 105 7.91 19.01 -3.50
C GLY A 105 7.76 19.11 -1.98
N ASP A 106 7.18 18.12 -1.31
CA ASP A 106 7.08 18.15 0.16
C ASP A 106 8.44 18.02 0.83
N LYS A 107 8.58 18.72 1.95
CA LYS A 107 9.73 18.64 2.86
C LYS A 107 9.38 17.71 4.01
N ILE A 108 10.07 16.59 4.10
CA ILE A 108 9.86 15.57 5.13
C ILE A 108 11.04 15.56 6.08
N GLN A 109 10.77 15.54 7.38
CA GLN A 109 11.79 15.48 8.41
C GLN A 109 11.26 14.78 9.66
N ILE A 110 12.14 14.07 10.35
CA ILE A 110 11.87 13.56 11.71
C ILE A 110 12.71 14.36 12.67
N ILE A 111 12.08 14.91 13.70
CA ILE A 111 12.73 15.66 14.79
C ILE A 111 12.23 15.09 16.11
N ASN A 112 13.15 14.59 16.94
CA ASN A 112 12.83 13.94 18.23
C ASN A 112 11.79 12.83 18.12
N GLY A 113 11.81 12.09 17.02
CA GLY A 113 10.86 11.02 16.74
C GLY A 113 9.50 11.49 16.20
N ASP A 114 9.30 12.79 16.05
CA ASP A 114 8.09 13.37 15.47
C ASP A 114 8.28 13.65 13.98
N LEU A 115 7.26 13.29 13.20
CA LEU A 115 7.23 13.52 11.77
C LEU A 115 6.76 14.94 11.46
N PHE A 116 7.51 15.63 10.62
CA PHE A 116 7.18 16.96 10.10
C PHE A 116 6.99 16.87 8.59
N ILE A 117 5.94 17.50 8.09
CA ILE A 117 5.67 17.67 6.67
C ILE A 117 5.53 19.17 6.40
N ASN A 118 6.38 19.72 5.53
CA ASN A 118 6.44 21.16 5.23
C ASN A 118 6.57 22.02 6.49
N ASN A 119 7.41 21.59 7.43
CA ASN A 119 7.64 22.19 8.75
C ASN A 119 6.41 22.15 9.70
N VAL A 120 5.34 21.44 9.34
CA VAL A 120 4.18 21.23 10.19
C VAL A 120 4.29 19.86 10.86
N GLN A 121 4.27 19.84 12.18
CA GLN A 121 4.32 18.61 12.97
C GLN A 121 3.02 17.82 12.80
N ILE A 122 3.14 16.51 12.61
CA ILE A 122 2.01 15.58 12.63
C ILE A 122 1.53 15.43 14.07
N ILE A 123 0.24 15.71 14.28
CA ILE A 123 -0.37 15.62 15.60
C ILE A 123 -0.50 14.14 15.97
N LYS A 124 0.08 13.77 17.12
CA LYS A 124 0.02 12.42 17.68
C LYS A 124 -0.85 12.37 18.93
N THR A 125 -1.84 11.49 18.93
CA THR A 125 -2.65 11.19 20.12
C THR A 125 -2.43 9.75 20.53
N LYS A 126 -1.92 9.50 21.73
CA LYS A 126 -1.70 8.13 22.22
C LYS A 126 -3.02 7.41 22.45
N ILE A 127 -3.15 6.22 21.85
CA ILE A 127 -4.34 5.37 22.01
C ILE A 127 -4.05 4.24 23.03
N LYS A 128 -2.90 3.56 22.87
CA LYS A 128 -2.54 2.40 23.68
C LYS A 128 -1.03 2.36 23.90
N LYS A 129 -0.64 2.07 25.15
CA LYS A 129 0.76 1.81 25.52
C LYS A 129 1.01 0.30 25.57
N ASN A 130 2.28 -0.10 25.33
CA ASN A 130 2.71 -1.48 25.46
C ASN A 130 1.90 -2.47 24.61
N PHE A 131 1.64 -2.12 23.37
CA PHE A 131 1.08 -3.04 22.41
C PHE A 131 2.21 -3.89 21.80
N LYS A 132 1.91 -5.16 21.53
CA LYS A 132 2.89 -6.07 20.93
C LYS A 132 2.54 -6.33 19.49
N ILE A 133 3.50 -6.12 18.60
CA ILE A 133 3.40 -6.49 17.19
C ILE A 133 4.42 -7.58 16.87
N SER A 134 4.06 -8.46 15.94
CA SER A 134 4.95 -9.52 15.47
C SER A 134 5.68 -9.02 14.22
N CYS A 135 7.01 -8.96 14.27
CA CYS A 135 7.83 -8.57 13.14
C CYS A 135 8.79 -9.72 12.78
N GLY A 136 8.37 -10.58 11.87
CA GLY A 136 9.08 -11.83 11.57
C GLY A 136 9.05 -12.77 12.80
N ASN A 137 10.20 -13.11 13.31
CA ASN A 137 10.36 -13.98 14.50
C ASN A 137 10.45 -13.18 15.81
N GLU A 138 10.40 -11.85 15.75
CA GLU A 138 10.52 -10.99 16.94
C GLU A 138 9.17 -10.41 17.35
N ILE A 139 8.98 -10.25 18.66
CA ILE A 139 7.85 -9.51 19.22
C ILE A 139 8.38 -8.16 19.68
N LEU A 140 7.83 -7.09 19.12
CA LEU A 140 8.23 -5.72 19.43
C LEU A 140 7.19 -5.04 20.32
N ASP A 141 7.66 -4.41 21.39
CA ASP A 141 6.84 -3.52 22.19
C ASP A 141 6.74 -2.15 21.52
N VAL A 142 5.51 -1.73 21.25
CA VAL A 142 5.22 -0.47 20.54
C VAL A 142 4.19 0.36 21.29
N ASP A 143 4.25 1.67 21.11
CA ASP A 143 3.17 2.58 21.44
C ASP A 143 2.29 2.80 20.20
N VAL A 144 0.98 2.63 20.37
CA VAL A 144 0.00 2.86 19.33
C VAL A 144 -0.55 4.27 19.47
N VAL A 145 -0.42 5.04 18.41
CA VAL A 145 -0.86 6.43 18.34
C VAL A 145 -1.81 6.65 17.16
N LYS A 146 -2.68 7.61 17.31
CA LYS A 146 -3.47 8.17 16.21
C LYS A 146 -2.72 9.39 15.70
N GLU A 147 -2.41 9.40 14.43
CA GLU A 147 -1.77 10.51 13.74
C GLU A 147 -2.78 11.23 12.87
N LYS A 148 -2.68 12.57 12.86
CA LYS A 148 -3.49 13.44 12.01
C LYS A 148 -2.59 14.23 11.09
N MET A 149 -2.76 14.01 9.80
CA MET A 149 -2.02 14.70 8.74
C MET A 149 -2.52 16.14 8.51
N PRO A 150 -1.73 17.01 7.86
CA PRO A 150 -2.15 18.37 7.56
C PRO A 150 -3.43 18.49 6.71
N ASN A 151 -3.71 17.50 5.89
CA ASN A 151 -4.93 17.40 5.09
C ASN A 151 -6.15 16.85 5.85
N GLY A 152 -6.02 16.62 7.17
CA GLY A 152 -7.09 16.14 8.04
C GLY A 152 -7.25 14.61 8.07
N VAL A 153 -6.53 13.85 7.26
CA VAL A 153 -6.58 12.38 7.28
C VAL A 153 -6.00 11.87 8.58
N GLU A 154 -6.74 11.00 9.25
CA GLU A 154 -6.33 10.34 10.50
C GLU A 154 -6.05 8.87 10.26
N TYR A 155 -5.03 8.35 10.89
CA TYR A 155 -4.67 6.92 10.83
C TYR A 155 -3.96 6.48 12.11
N ILE A 156 -3.90 5.16 12.30
CA ILE A 156 -3.22 4.57 13.44
C ILE A 156 -1.79 4.19 13.02
N ALA A 157 -0.81 4.52 13.85
CA ALA A 157 0.58 4.17 13.66
C ALA A 157 1.14 3.49 14.92
N ALA A 158 2.10 2.59 14.73
CA ALA A 158 2.84 1.94 15.80
C ALA A 158 4.27 2.47 15.83
N TYR A 159 4.72 2.87 17.00
CA TYR A 159 6.07 3.38 17.24
C TYR A 159 6.84 2.41 18.14
N LYS A 160 7.94 1.90 17.63
CA LYS A 160 8.86 1.12 18.41
C LYS A 160 9.46 1.98 19.53
N LYS A 161 9.52 1.47 20.75
CA LYS A 161 10.05 2.24 21.90
C LYS A 161 11.56 2.43 21.81
N GLU A 162 12.28 1.43 21.34
CA GLU A 162 13.73 1.45 21.21
C GLU A 162 14.14 1.32 19.74
N GLY A 163 15.23 2.00 19.37
CA GLY A 163 15.79 1.95 18.03
C GLY A 163 14.97 2.65 16.95
N SER A 164 14.05 3.52 17.33
CA SER A 164 13.35 4.41 16.38
C SER A 164 14.27 5.53 15.89
N ILE A 165 14.08 5.95 14.64
CA ILE A 165 14.78 7.11 14.08
C ILE A 165 14.31 8.36 14.83
N MET A 166 15.24 9.01 15.53
CA MET A 166 14.93 10.21 16.31
C MET A 166 15.05 11.49 15.50
N ASN A 167 16.07 11.57 14.64
CA ASN A 167 16.32 12.77 13.85
C ASN A 167 16.82 12.39 12.45
N THR A 168 16.32 13.13 11.45
CA THR A 168 16.81 13.03 10.06
C THR A 168 17.15 14.42 9.54
N SER A 169 17.99 14.48 8.50
CA SER A 169 18.05 15.68 7.67
C SER A 169 16.70 15.91 6.99
N GLN A 170 16.42 17.15 6.65
CA GLN A 170 15.26 17.48 5.85
C GLN A 170 15.43 16.91 4.43
N TYR A 171 14.44 16.12 3.99
CA TYR A 171 14.39 15.53 2.66
C TYR A 171 13.27 16.20 1.85
N VAL A 172 13.59 16.63 0.64
CA VAL A 172 12.59 17.16 -0.30
C VAL A 172 12.21 16.05 -1.26
N VAL A 173 10.92 15.71 -1.33
CA VAL A 173 10.41 14.70 -2.25
C VAL A 173 10.61 15.20 -3.68
N PRO A 174 11.39 14.48 -4.52
CA PRO A 174 11.66 14.93 -5.88
C PRO A 174 10.39 14.97 -6.74
N GLU A 175 10.43 15.73 -7.81
CA GLU A 175 9.38 15.71 -8.84
C GLU A 175 9.17 14.27 -9.36
N ASN A 176 7.92 13.89 -9.59
CA ASN A 176 7.52 12.55 -10.02
C ASN A 176 7.81 11.40 -9.02
N HIS A 177 8.14 11.73 -7.77
CA HIS A 177 8.30 10.77 -6.68
C HIS A 177 7.25 10.99 -5.60
N ILE A 178 7.08 9.99 -4.76
CA ILE A 178 6.23 10.05 -3.56
C ILE A 178 7.00 9.44 -2.40
N ASP A 179 6.74 9.92 -1.18
CA ASP A 179 7.32 9.36 0.04
C ASP A 179 6.30 8.46 0.75
N LEU A 180 6.77 7.29 1.20
CA LEU A 180 5.96 6.20 1.72
C LEU A 180 6.47 5.74 3.08
N ARG A 181 5.54 5.50 3.98
CA ARG A 181 5.79 4.98 5.32
C ARG A 181 5.03 3.68 5.62
#